data_35d35788d4a53c6a3af2c0aaa78ad472
#
_entry.id   35d35788d4a53c6a3af2c0aaa78ad472
#
_cell.length_a   1.000
_cell.length_b   1.000
_cell.length_c   1.000
_cell.angle_alpha   90.00
_cell.angle_beta   90.00
_cell.angle_gamma   90.00
#
_symmetry.space_group_name_H-M   'P 1'
#
loop_
_entity.id
_entity.type
_entity.pdbx_description
1 polymer ?
#
loop_
_entity_poly.entity_id
_entity_poly.type
_entity_poly.pdbx_seq_one_letter_code
_entity_poly.pdbx_strand_id
1 'polypeptide(L)'
;MKPIDLVTPQLIQHCSNFNTIVVLGYTKTGKLPIAKKLAQELDRPLFISDNYLELKDPLNVFMEDINYHQRIQNQIIIEGTLCFRLLRKGLELSNFNTDLIIKTKCNDETIKYFYNQDGESHKIKRALSFNQGLNKIWDEYRANLLSRRGIIKIPSFIELETTLPELKRFP
;
A
#
# COMPACT_ATOMS: atom_id res chain seq x y z
N MET A 1 -12.21 -14.33 3.07
CA MET A 1 -12.45 -13.02 3.73
C MET A 1 -12.29 -11.93 2.69
N LYS A 2 -13.22 -10.99 2.57
CA LYS A 2 -13.06 -9.85 1.65
C LYS A 2 -12.00 -8.90 2.20
N PRO A 3 -11.19 -8.23 1.36
CA PRO A 3 -10.16 -7.31 1.84
C PRO A 3 -10.69 -6.23 2.80
N ILE A 4 -11.91 -5.75 2.58
CA ILE A 4 -12.56 -4.74 3.40
C ILE A 4 -12.87 -5.24 4.83
N ASP A 5 -13.04 -6.54 5.04
CA ASP A 5 -13.31 -7.15 6.34
C ASP A 5 -12.07 -7.13 7.25
N LEU A 6 -10.88 -6.90 6.67
CA LEU A 6 -9.63 -6.72 7.41
C LEU A 6 -9.57 -5.37 8.14
N VAL A 7 -10.43 -4.41 7.76
CA VAL A 7 -10.52 -3.10 8.43
C VAL A 7 -11.47 -3.22 9.62
N THR A 8 -10.92 -3.72 10.72
CA THR A 8 -11.64 -3.89 12.00
C THR A 8 -11.68 -2.58 12.80
N PRO A 9 -12.60 -2.42 13.76
CA PRO A 9 -12.60 -1.27 14.68
C PRO A 9 -11.27 -1.08 15.40
N GLN A 10 -10.60 -2.16 15.79
CA GLN A 10 -9.27 -2.11 16.43
C GLN A 10 -8.21 -1.55 15.50
N LEU A 11 -8.22 -1.93 14.20
CA LEU A 11 -7.31 -1.37 13.20
C LEU A 11 -7.58 0.13 13.01
N ILE A 12 -8.85 0.55 12.92
CA ILE A 12 -9.24 1.96 12.78
C ILE A 12 -8.73 2.76 13.99
N GLN A 13 -8.98 2.28 15.21
CA GLN A 13 -8.51 2.92 16.43
C GLN A 13 -6.98 3.01 16.48
N HIS A 14 -6.27 1.97 16.04
CA HIS A 14 -4.81 2.03 15.95
C HIS A 14 -4.35 3.06 14.92
N CYS A 15 -4.95 3.08 13.73
CA CYS A 15 -4.63 4.01 12.64
C CYS A 15 -4.89 5.48 13.02
N SER A 16 -5.85 5.76 13.90
CA SER A 16 -6.16 7.14 14.31
C SER A 16 -5.00 7.88 14.98
N ASN A 17 -4.03 7.14 15.53
CA ASN A 17 -2.85 7.69 16.19
C ASN A 17 -1.74 8.15 15.23
N PHE A 18 -1.89 7.94 13.94
CA PHE A 18 -0.86 8.24 12.94
C PHE A 18 -1.33 9.32 11.97
N ASN A 19 -0.44 10.23 11.59
CA ASN A 19 -0.78 11.30 10.65
C ASN A 19 -0.73 10.82 9.19
N THR A 20 0.40 10.26 8.78
CA THR A 20 0.58 9.76 7.42
C THR A 20 0.56 8.24 7.40
N ILE A 21 -0.45 7.69 6.73
CA ILE A 21 -0.64 6.24 6.58
C ILE A 21 -0.42 5.88 5.11
N VAL A 22 0.48 4.95 4.85
CA VAL A 22 0.72 4.39 3.51
C VAL A 22 0.15 2.98 3.44
N VAL A 23 -0.81 2.76 2.54
CA VAL A 23 -1.36 1.43 2.23
C VAL A 23 -0.76 0.95 0.91
N LEU A 24 0.11 -0.02 0.98
CA LEU A 24 0.77 -0.58 -0.19
C LEU A 24 0.58 -2.09 -0.27
N GLY A 25 0.84 -2.65 -1.44
CA GLY A 25 0.71 -4.09 -1.65
C GLY A 25 0.81 -4.45 -3.12
N TYR A 26 0.76 -5.75 -3.37
CA TYR A 26 0.82 -6.29 -4.72
C TYR A 26 -0.50 -6.06 -5.48
N THR A 27 -0.51 -6.43 -6.74
CA THR A 27 -1.75 -6.43 -7.53
C THR A 27 -2.76 -7.42 -6.92
N LYS A 28 -4.05 -7.04 -6.95
CA LYS A 28 -5.17 -7.87 -6.45
C LYS A 28 -5.12 -8.22 -4.95
N THR A 29 -4.35 -7.50 -4.11
CA THR A 29 -4.30 -7.74 -2.65
C THR A 29 -5.36 -6.95 -1.87
N GLY A 30 -6.21 -6.19 -2.54
CA GLY A 30 -7.30 -5.45 -1.89
C GLY A 30 -6.88 -4.16 -1.17
N LYS A 31 -5.70 -3.60 -1.49
CA LYS A 31 -5.21 -2.37 -0.87
C LYS A 31 -6.15 -1.18 -1.05
N LEU A 32 -6.72 -0.99 -2.24
CA LEU A 32 -7.64 0.13 -2.51
C LEU A 32 -8.93 0.10 -1.66
N PRO A 33 -9.69 -1.01 -1.57
CA PRO A 33 -10.85 -1.07 -0.68
C PRO A 33 -10.48 -0.87 0.80
N ILE A 34 -9.31 -1.36 1.24
CA ILE A 34 -8.82 -1.13 2.61
C ILE A 34 -8.54 0.37 2.82
N ALA A 35 -7.80 1.01 1.92
CA ALA A 35 -7.47 2.43 2.02
C ALA A 35 -8.72 3.32 1.97
N LYS A 36 -9.68 3.02 1.09
CA LYS A 36 -10.95 3.74 1.01
C LYS A 36 -11.74 3.66 2.31
N LYS A 37 -11.84 2.46 2.90
CA LYS A 37 -12.55 2.30 4.16
C LYS A 37 -11.84 3.04 5.30
N LEU A 38 -10.51 2.95 5.41
CA LEU A 38 -9.75 3.71 6.41
C LEU A 38 -9.92 5.21 6.23
N ALA A 39 -9.89 5.72 4.99
CA ALA A 39 -10.09 7.14 4.71
C ALA A 39 -11.47 7.63 5.14
N GLN A 40 -12.51 6.84 4.86
CA GLN A 40 -13.89 7.13 5.27
C GLN A 40 -14.05 7.11 6.81
N GLU A 41 -13.56 6.07 7.48
CA GLU A 41 -13.71 5.91 8.93
C GLU A 41 -12.89 6.92 9.73
N LEU A 42 -11.78 7.40 9.19
CA LEU A 42 -10.90 8.38 9.85
C LEU A 42 -11.15 9.82 9.38
N ASP A 43 -12.07 10.04 8.43
CA ASP A 43 -12.35 11.34 7.79
C ASP A 43 -11.06 12.00 7.27
N ARG A 44 -10.29 11.27 6.45
CA ARG A 44 -9.00 11.71 5.92
C ARG A 44 -8.98 11.67 4.39
N PRO A 45 -8.28 12.62 3.74
CA PRO A 45 -8.06 12.57 2.31
C PRO A 45 -7.26 11.33 1.91
N LEU A 46 -7.66 10.72 0.77
CA LEU A 46 -7.03 9.56 0.17
C LEU A 46 -6.37 9.92 -1.15
N PHE A 47 -5.07 9.66 -1.24
CA PHE A 47 -4.28 9.84 -2.46
C PHE A 47 -4.00 8.47 -3.09
N ILE A 48 -4.49 8.28 -4.32
CA ILE A 48 -4.39 7.02 -5.06
C ILE A 48 -3.30 7.16 -6.11
N SER A 49 -2.22 6.41 -5.97
CA SER A 49 -1.06 6.50 -6.87
C SER A 49 -1.38 6.14 -8.32
N ASP A 50 -2.38 5.31 -8.54
CA ASP A 50 -2.75 4.88 -9.89
C ASP A 50 -3.31 6.04 -10.73
N ASN A 51 -3.83 7.10 -10.11
CA ASN A 51 -4.28 8.32 -10.79
C ASN A 51 -3.13 9.11 -11.45
N TYR A 52 -1.89 8.81 -11.12
CA TYR A 52 -0.70 9.51 -11.60
C TYR A 52 0.03 8.74 -12.70
N LEU A 53 -0.32 7.48 -12.96
CA LEU A 53 0.45 6.57 -13.85
C LEU A 53 0.56 7.06 -15.30
N GLU A 54 -0.39 7.85 -15.79
CA GLU A 54 -0.41 8.38 -17.15
C GLU A 54 0.39 9.69 -17.31
N LEU A 55 0.89 10.25 -16.20
CA LEU A 55 1.66 11.50 -16.23
C LEU A 55 3.10 11.24 -16.71
N LYS A 56 3.75 12.28 -17.24
CA LYS A 56 5.11 12.19 -17.79
C LYS A 56 6.15 11.71 -16.77
N ASP A 57 6.01 12.12 -15.50
CA ASP A 57 6.87 11.70 -14.39
C ASP A 57 6.03 11.36 -13.17
N PRO A 58 5.33 10.22 -13.19
CA PRO A 58 4.29 9.91 -12.23
C PRO A 58 4.78 9.90 -10.78
N LEU A 59 6.00 9.43 -10.54
CA LEU A 59 6.54 9.33 -9.18
C LEU A 59 6.89 10.71 -8.60
N ASN A 60 7.51 11.58 -9.39
CA ASN A 60 7.87 12.92 -8.90
C ASN A 60 6.63 13.77 -8.68
N VAL A 61 5.69 13.78 -9.63
CA VAL A 61 4.44 14.53 -9.48
C VAL A 61 3.64 14.03 -8.28
N PHE A 62 3.53 12.71 -8.11
CA PHE A 62 2.87 12.13 -6.95
C PHE A 62 3.55 12.52 -5.63
N MET A 63 4.88 12.48 -5.58
CA MET A 63 5.64 12.85 -4.38
C MET A 63 5.50 14.33 -4.05
N GLU A 64 5.52 15.22 -5.04
CA GLU A 64 5.32 16.66 -4.84
C GLU A 64 3.93 16.97 -4.29
N ASP A 65 2.89 16.34 -4.85
CA ASP A 65 1.51 16.50 -4.41
C ASP A 65 1.32 16.00 -2.97
N ILE A 66 1.84 14.83 -2.64
CA ILE A 66 1.81 14.30 -1.27
C ILE A 66 2.54 15.23 -0.29
N ASN A 67 3.75 15.69 -0.63
CA ASN A 67 4.51 16.61 0.23
C ASN A 67 3.77 17.93 0.46
N TYR A 68 3.10 18.45 -0.57
CA TYR A 68 2.26 19.63 -0.45
C TYR A 68 1.11 19.39 0.54
N HIS A 69 0.37 18.30 0.38
CA HIS A 69 -0.76 17.98 1.24
C HIS A 69 -0.36 17.63 2.69
N GLN A 70 0.78 16.96 2.90
CA GLN A 70 1.31 16.73 4.25
C GLN A 70 1.55 18.04 5.03
N ARG A 71 1.97 19.10 4.33
CA ARG A 71 2.21 20.40 4.97
C ARG A 71 0.93 21.14 5.36
N ILE A 72 -0.15 20.91 4.60
CA ILE A 72 -1.41 21.64 4.80
C ILE A 72 -2.34 20.89 5.74
N GLN A 73 -2.52 19.60 5.53
CA GLN A 73 -3.57 18.80 6.17
C GLN A 73 -3.06 17.94 7.31
N ASN A 74 -1.76 17.68 7.37
CA ASN A 74 -1.07 16.89 8.36
C ASN A 74 -1.56 15.42 8.52
N GLN A 75 -2.79 15.10 8.13
CA GLN A 75 -3.37 13.75 8.23
C GLN A 75 -3.85 13.27 6.87
N ILE A 76 -3.15 12.30 6.29
CA ILE A 76 -3.43 11.78 4.95
C ILE A 76 -3.30 10.26 4.89
N ILE A 77 -4.01 9.65 3.94
CA ILE A 77 -3.83 8.25 3.56
C ILE A 77 -3.38 8.20 2.11
N ILE A 78 -2.39 7.38 1.84
CA ILE A 78 -1.77 7.21 0.53
C ILE A 78 -1.88 5.75 0.12
N GLU A 79 -2.29 5.47 -1.10
CA GLU A 79 -2.50 4.11 -1.58
C GLU A 79 -1.87 3.89 -2.96
N GLY A 80 -1.37 2.68 -3.18
CA GLY A 80 -1.06 2.14 -4.49
C GLY A 80 0.31 1.52 -4.64
N THR A 81 0.59 1.05 -5.85
CA THR A 81 1.86 0.36 -6.15
C THR A 81 3.05 1.31 -6.28
N LEU A 82 2.83 2.58 -6.67
CA LEU A 82 3.91 3.58 -6.66
C LEU A 82 4.43 3.88 -5.25
N CYS A 83 3.66 3.56 -4.19
CA CYS A 83 4.07 3.77 -2.81
C CYS A 83 5.39 3.05 -2.45
N PHE A 84 5.68 1.91 -3.05
CA PHE A 84 6.99 1.24 -2.87
C PHE A 84 8.15 2.13 -3.32
N ARG A 85 8.00 2.77 -4.48
CA ARG A 85 9.01 3.69 -5.02
C ARG A 85 9.03 5.02 -4.29
N LEU A 86 7.85 5.53 -3.89
CA LEU A 86 7.70 6.74 -3.09
C LEU A 86 8.48 6.62 -1.77
N LEU A 87 8.29 5.53 -1.03
CA LEU A 87 8.98 5.27 0.23
C LEU A 87 10.50 5.20 0.04
N ARG A 88 10.98 4.44 -0.96
CA ARG A 88 12.41 4.33 -1.24
C ARG A 88 13.01 5.68 -1.60
N LYS A 89 12.43 6.40 -2.57
CA LYS A 89 12.92 7.70 -3.02
C LYS A 89 12.82 8.76 -1.91
N GLY A 90 11.74 8.78 -1.16
CA GLY A 90 11.55 9.70 -0.03
C GLY A 90 12.58 9.48 1.07
N LEU A 91 12.97 8.22 1.32
CA LEU A 91 14.05 7.89 2.25
C LEU A 91 15.41 8.37 1.73
N GLU A 92 15.69 8.15 0.43
CA GLU A 92 16.93 8.60 -0.22
C GLU A 92 17.09 10.13 -0.15
N LEU A 93 16.02 10.86 -0.43
CA LEU A 93 16.02 12.33 -0.47
C LEU A 93 15.74 12.98 0.90
N SER A 94 15.37 12.18 1.91
CA SER A 94 14.96 12.65 3.24
C SER A 94 13.82 13.69 3.22
N ASN A 95 12.92 13.58 2.23
CA ASN A 95 11.88 14.56 1.98
C ASN A 95 10.44 13.99 2.06
N PHE A 96 10.29 12.74 2.49
CA PHE A 96 8.99 12.13 2.72
C PHE A 96 8.98 11.36 4.05
N ASN A 97 8.00 11.67 4.88
CA ASN A 97 7.80 11.03 6.16
C ASN A 97 6.49 10.24 6.16
N THR A 98 6.53 9.04 6.69
CA THR A 98 5.34 8.24 6.98
C THR A 98 5.40 7.73 8.41
N ASP A 99 4.24 7.65 9.06
CA ASP A 99 4.14 7.17 10.45
C ASP A 99 3.74 5.71 10.52
N LEU A 100 2.88 5.26 9.59
CA LEU A 100 2.39 3.90 9.53
C LEU A 100 2.40 3.38 8.10
N ILE A 101 2.92 2.18 7.91
CA ILE A 101 2.85 1.44 6.65
C ILE A 101 1.98 0.19 6.86
N ILE A 102 0.91 0.10 6.10
CA ILE A 102 0.06 -1.09 6.01
C ILE A 102 0.38 -1.80 4.70
N LYS A 103 1.03 -2.95 4.80
CA LYS A 103 1.35 -3.78 3.63
C LYS A 103 0.32 -4.89 3.48
N THR A 104 -0.41 -4.86 2.36
CA THR A 104 -1.31 -5.95 1.99
C THR A 104 -0.56 -7.02 1.22
N LYS A 105 -0.80 -8.27 1.54
CA LYS A 105 -0.19 -9.42 0.85
C LYS A 105 -1.23 -10.50 0.57
N CYS A 106 -0.94 -11.34 -0.40
CA CYS A 106 -1.60 -12.62 -0.63
C CYS A 106 -0.62 -13.56 -1.33
N ASN A 107 -0.91 -14.84 -1.30
CA ASN A 107 -0.11 -15.83 -2.03
C ASN A 107 -0.43 -15.83 -3.53
N ASP A 108 0.44 -16.46 -4.31
CA ASP A 108 0.31 -16.51 -5.77
C ASP A 108 -1.00 -17.19 -6.24
N GLU A 109 -1.50 -18.18 -5.50
CA GLU A 109 -2.75 -18.85 -5.82
C GLU A 109 -3.96 -17.91 -5.67
N THR A 110 -3.95 -17.07 -4.64
CA THR A 110 -4.96 -16.03 -4.43
C THR A 110 -4.93 -15.01 -5.57
N ILE A 111 -3.73 -14.60 -6.01
CA ILE A 111 -3.57 -13.68 -7.15
C ILE A 111 -4.13 -14.30 -8.42
N LYS A 112 -3.75 -15.56 -8.73
CA LYS A 112 -4.27 -16.31 -9.90
C LYS A 112 -5.78 -16.43 -9.85
N TYR A 113 -6.35 -16.74 -8.69
CA TYR A 113 -7.79 -16.85 -8.51
C TYR A 113 -8.51 -15.55 -8.89
N PHE A 114 -8.07 -14.39 -8.35
CA PHE A 114 -8.72 -13.11 -8.65
C PHE A 114 -8.59 -12.71 -10.12
N TYR A 115 -7.43 -12.94 -10.76
CA TYR A 115 -7.27 -12.68 -12.18
C TYR A 115 -8.15 -13.56 -13.06
N ASN A 116 -8.33 -14.82 -12.67
CA ASN A 116 -9.23 -15.76 -13.39
C ASN A 116 -10.69 -15.36 -13.21
N GLN A 117 -11.11 -14.95 -12.00
CA GLN A 117 -12.48 -14.48 -11.75
C GLN A 117 -12.81 -13.22 -12.57
N ASP A 118 -11.85 -12.33 -12.76
CA ASP A 118 -12.03 -11.11 -13.55
C ASP A 118 -11.89 -11.33 -15.08
N GLY A 119 -11.66 -12.57 -15.52
CA GLY A 119 -11.42 -12.90 -16.93
C GLY A 119 -10.06 -12.40 -17.47
N GLU A 120 -9.13 -12.07 -16.59
CA GLU A 120 -7.84 -11.48 -16.91
C GLU A 120 -6.66 -12.47 -16.78
N SER A 121 -6.89 -13.77 -16.96
CA SER A 121 -5.89 -14.83 -16.78
C SER A 121 -4.60 -14.62 -17.59
N HIS A 122 -4.71 -13.97 -18.77
CA HIS A 122 -3.55 -13.60 -19.60
C HIS A 122 -2.57 -12.62 -18.92
N LYS A 123 -3.01 -11.89 -17.89
CA LYS A 123 -2.18 -10.93 -17.14
C LYS A 123 -1.42 -11.56 -15.97
N ILE A 124 -1.72 -12.81 -15.58
CA ILE A 124 -1.18 -13.45 -14.36
C ILE A 124 0.36 -13.45 -14.35
N LYS A 125 1.00 -13.93 -15.41
CA LYS A 125 2.47 -14.00 -15.51
C LYS A 125 3.11 -12.63 -15.31
N ARG A 126 2.56 -11.61 -15.94
CA ARG A 126 3.04 -10.21 -15.82
C ARG A 126 2.85 -9.69 -14.40
N ALA A 127 1.70 -9.97 -13.78
CA ALA A 127 1.40 -9.54 -12.42
C ALA A 127 2.34 -10.17 -11.39
N LEU A 128 2.59 -11.48 -11.48
CA LEU A 128 3.53 -12.17 -10.58
C LEU A 128 4.96 -11.63 -10.73
N SER A 129 5.43 -11.44 -11.97
CA SER A 129 6.76 -10.83 -12.21
C SER A 129 6.85 -9.40 -11.67
N PHE A 130 5.78 -8.61 -11.84
CA PHE A 130 5.71 -7.25 -11.28
C PHE A 130 5.76 -7.26 -9.74
N ASN A 131 5.03 -8.17 -9.09
CA ASN A 131 5.04 -8.32 -7.64
C ASN A 131 6.43 -8.74 -7.11
N GLN A 132 7.17 -9.57 -7.83
CA GLN A 132 8.58 -9.90 -7.49
C GLN A 132 9.46 -8.65 -7.53
N GLY A 133 9.28 -7.78 -8.53
CA GLY A 133 9.97 -6.49 -8.60
C GLY A 133 9.63 -5.58 -7.42
N LEU A 134 8.37 -5.53 -7.01
CA LEU A 134 7.94 -4.77 -5.83
C LEU A 134 8.54 -5.31 -4.53
N ASN A 135 8.66 -6.64 -4.39
CA ASN A 135 9.36 -7.25 -3.25
C ASN A 135 10.80 -6.77 -3.13
N LYS A 136 11.54 -6.78 -4.24
CA LYS A 136 12.92 -6.30 -4.25
C LYS A 136 13.02 -4.85 -3.79
N ILE A 137 12.16 -3.96 -4.28
CA ILE A 137 12.12 -2.55 -3.85
C ILE A 137 11.80 -2.45 -2.36
N TRP A 138 10.89 -3.27 -1.85
CA TRP A 138 10.53 -3.32 -0.45
C TRP A 138 11.68 -3.75 0.44
N ASP A 139 12.41 -4.79 0.06
CA ASP A 139 13.56 -5.29 0.81
C ASP A 139 14.70 -4.27 0.84
N GLU A 140 14.97 -3.61 -0.30
CA GLU A 140 15.92 -2.49 -0.38
C GLU A 140 15.52 -1.33 0.54
N TYR A 141 14.23 -0.94 0.52
CA TYR A 141 13.72 0.11 1.41
C TYR A 141 13.91 -0.25 2.87
N ARG A 142 13.53 -1.46 3.29
CA ARG A 142 13.67 -1.91 4.67
C ARG A 142 15.12 -1.96 5.13
N ALA A 143 16.01 -2.47 4.30
CA ALA A 143 17.44 -2.52 4.61
C ALA A 143 18.01 -1.10 4.83
N ASN A 144 17.67 -0.16 3.94
CA ASN A 144 18.10 1.24 4.06
C ASN A 144 17.48 1.94 5.27
N LEU A 145 16.21 1.64 5.59
CA LEU A 145 15.55 2.18 6.77
C LEU A 145 16.26 1.73 8.07
N LEU A 146 16.59 0.44 8.16
CA LEU A 146 17.28 -0.13 9.32
C LEU A 146 18.70 0.44 9.48
N SER A 147 19.41 0.68 8.38
CA SER A 147 20.75 1.30 8.43
C SER A 147 20.75 2.74 8.95
N ARG A 148 19.60 3.42 8.87
CA ARG A 148 19.40 4.79 9.37
C ARG A 148 18.71 4.85 10.75
N ARG A 149 18.61 3.71 11.44
CA ARG A 149 17.99 3.64 12.78
C ARG A 149 18.73 4.56 13.75
N GLY A 150 17.96 5.42 14.44
CA GLY A 150 18.50 6.44 15.35
C GLY A 150 18.77 7.80 14.69
N ILE A 151 18.75 7.89 13.35
CA ILE A 151 18.88 9.15 12.59
C ILE A 151 17.51 9.65 12.13
N ILE A 152 16.62 8.72 11.77
CA ILE A 152 15.27 9.02 11.29
C ILE A 152 14.21 8.27 12.11
N LYS A 153 12.98 8.81 12.11
CA LYS A 153 11.84 8.13 12.70
C LYS A 153 11.49 6.91 11.84
N ILE A 154 11.49 5.72 12.46
CA ILE A 154 11.06 4.50 11.79
C ILE A 154 9.55 4.41 11.87
N PRO A 155 8.83 4.21 10.74
CA PRO A 155 7.38 4.03 10.75
C PRO A 155 6.98 2.73 11.43
N SER A 156 5.77 2.68 11.97
CA SER A 156 5.13 1.44 12.38
C SER A 156 4.73 0.60 11.16
N PHE A 157 4.69 -0.72 11.31
CA PHE A 157 4.37 -1.65 10.23
C PHE A 157 3.21 -2.58 10.62
N ILE A 158 2.26 -2.74 9.71
CA ILE A 158 1.19 -3.73 9.80
C ILE A 158 1.16 -4.53 8.49
N GLU A 159 1.09 -5.85 8.59
CA GLU A 159 0.81 -6.71 7.44
C GLU A 159 -0.63 -7.23 7.52
N LEU A 160 -1.36 -7.08 6.42
CA LEU A 160 -2.70 -7.62 6.26
C LEU A 160 -2.68 -8.67 5.14
N GLU A 161 -3.13 -9.89 5.44
CA GLU A 161 -3.14 -10.97 4.47
C GLU A 161 -4.54 -11.24 3.94
N THR A 162 -4.71 -11.11 2.63
CA THR A 162 -5.91 -11.52 1.92
C THR A 162 -5.80 -12.99 1.57
N THR A 163 -6.71 -13.80 2.09
CA THR A 163 -6.82 -15.23 1.77
C THR A 163 -7.94 -15.47 0.79
N LEU A 164 -7.86 -16.57 0.06
CA LEU A 164 -8.99 -17.06 -0.74
C LEU A 164 -10.21 -17.19 0.17
N PRO A 165 -11.42 -16.80 -0.30
CA PRO A 165 -12.64 -17.20 0.38
C PRO A 165 -12.62 -18.72 0.47
N GLU A 166 -12.89 -19.25 1.66
CA GLU A 166 -13.07 -20.69 1.82
C GLU A 166 -14.13 -21.13 0.79
N LEU A 167 -13.68 -21.83 -0.24
CA LEU A 167 -14.59 -22.50 -1.15
C LEU A 167 -15.36 -23.47 -0.28
N LYS A 168 -16.61 -23.16 0.06
CA LYS A 168 -17.54 -24.16 0.58
C LYS A 168 -17.50 -25.28 -0.44
N ARG A 169 -16.81 -26.36 -0.11
CA ARG A 169 -16.93 -27.61 -0.84
C ARG A 169 -18.40 -27.99 -0.68
N PHE A 170 -19.19 -27.67 -1.69
CA PHE A 170 -20.51 -28.25 -1.78
C PHE A 170 -20.29 -29.77 -1.90
N PRO A 171 -21.01 -30.56 -1.10
CA PRO A 171 -20.93 -32.00 -1.11
C PRO A 171 -21.34 -32.57 -2.47
#